data_16481f2ab336879ac5972b0cb3b58f42
#
_entry.id   16481f2ab336879ac5972b0cb3b58f42
#
_cell.length_a   1.000
_cell.length_b   1.000
_cell.length_c   1.000
_cell.angle_alpha   90.00
_cell.angle_beta   90.00
_cell.angle_gamma   90.00
#
_symmetry.space_group_name_H-M   'P 1'
#
loop_
_entity.id
_entity.type
_entity.pdbx_description
1 polymer ?
#
loop_
_entity_poly.entity_id
_entity_poly.type
_entity_poly.pdbx_seq_one_letter_code
_entity_poly.pdbx_strand_id
1 'polypeptide(L)'
;HLSLRRQRQMCIRDSIKAAQTGYVDFIDVEIFTGDAIVTKIIDGAHAAGVKVIASNHDFAKTPEKDEIVRRLRKMQTLGADIPKIALMPTCKKDILTLLEATLEMSEQYADLPIITMSMAGTGVVSRLTGETFGSALTFGAASKASAPGQIGVHELKQVLDIIHKSL
;
A
#
# COMPACT_ATOMS: atom_id res chain seq x y z
N HIS A 1 -19.54 1.15 21.11
CA HIS A 1 -18.81 -0.13 20.92
C HIS A 1 -19.53 -1.15 20.01
N LEU A 2 -20.86 -1.24 20.03
CA LEU A 2 -21.64 -2.16 19.19
C LEU A 2 -21.64 -1.76 17.69
N SER A 3 -21.65 -0.47 17.38
CA SER A 3 -21.62 0.04 15.99
C SER A 3 -20.28 -0.26 15.30
N LEU A 4 -19.15 -0.08 16.00
CA LEU A 4 -17.82 -0.41 15.48
C LEU A 4 -17.62 -1.92 15.26
N ARG A 5 -18.16 -2.77 16.12
CA ARG A 5 -18.17 -4.22 15.91
C ARG A 5 -18.98 -4.62 14.68
N ARG A 6 -20.16 -4.03 14.48
CA ARG A 6 -20.99 -4.28 13.29
C ARG A 6 -20.31 -3.81 12.01
N GLN A 7 -19.69 -2.61 12.01
CA GLN A 7 -18.92 -2.12 10.86
C GLN A 7 -17.75 -3.04 10.51
N ARG A 8 -16.96 -3.47 11.51
CA ARG A 8 -15.86 -4.41 11.29
C ARG A 8 -16.31 -5.76 10.74
N GLN A 9 -17.41 -6.33 11.26
CA GLN A 9 -17.98 -7.57 10.74
C GLN A 9 -18.54 -7.41 9.32
N MET A 10 -19.12 -6.26 8.99
CA MET A 10 -19.54 -5.95 7.62
C MET A 10 -18.37 -5.89 6.67
N CYS A 11 -17.29 -5.15 7.00
CA CYS A 11 -16.09 -5.07 6.17
C CYS A 11 -15.48 -6.45 5.87
N ILE A 12 -15.34 -7.32 6.88
CA ILE A 12 -14.84 -8.70 6.70
C ILE A 12 -15.72 -9.47 5.73
N ARG A 13 -17.03 -9.47 5.99
CA ARG A 13 -17.99 -10.22 5.19
C ARG A 13 -18.04 -9.74 3.75
N ASP A 14 -17.99 -8.43 3.54
CA ASP A 14 -18.08 -7.84 2.20
C ASP A 14 -16.79 -8.06 1.40
N SER A 15 -15.61 -7.98 2.04
CA SER A 15 -14.34 -8.30 1.40
C SER A 15 -14.27 -9.78 0.97
N ILE A 16 -14.65 -10.70 1.85
CA ILE A 16 -14.65 -12.14 1.53
C ILE A 16 -15.70 -12.45 0.45
N LYS A 17 -16.88 -11.84 0.52
CA LYS A 17 -17.90 -12.00 -0.54
C LYS A 17 -17.42 -11.48 -1.88
N ALA A 18 -16.77 -10.31 -1.92
CA ALA A 18 -16.18 -9.77 -3.14
C ALA A 18 -15.16 -10.74 -3.73
N ALA A 19 -14.27 -11.30 -2.90
CA ALA A 19 -13.32 -12.33 -3.33
C ALA A 19 -14.00 -13.56 -3.94
N GLN A 20 -15.12 -14.01 -3.34
CA GLN A 20 -15.86 -15.19 -3.81
C GLN A 20 -16.65 -14.96 -5.11
N THR A 21 -16.77 -13.73 -5.61
CA THR A 21 -17.49 -13.45 -6.86
C THR A 21 -16.76 -13.92 -8.12
N GLY A 22 -15.44 -14.10 -8.04
CA GLY A 22 -14.58 -14.42 -9.20
C GLY A 22 -14.32 -13.24 -10.14
N TYR A 23 -14.73 -12.00 -9.76
CA TYR A 23 -14.53 -10.80 -10.56
C TYR A 23 -13.38 -9.89 -10.08
N VAL A 24 -12.70 -10.27 -9.00
CA VAL A 24 -11.60 -9.49 -8.43
C VAL A 24 -10.36 -10.36 -8.28
N ASP A 25 -9.20 -9.79 -8.63
CA ASP A 25 -7.89 -10.44 -8.48
C ASP A 25 -7.21 -10.07 -7.16
N PHE A 26 -7.54 -8.89 -6.62
CA PHE A 26 -6.99 -8.36 -5.38
C PHE A 26 -8.07 -7.74 -4.51
N ILE A 27 -7.90 -7.90 -3.18
CA ILE A 27 -8.60 -7.08 -2.18
C ILE A 27 -7.58 -6.29 -1.35
N ASP A 28 -7.97 -5.10 -0.88
CA ASP A 28 -7.14 -4.26 0.00
C ASP A 28 -7.71 -4.30 1.42
N VAL A 29 -6.86 -4.53 2.42
CA VAL A 29 -7.22 -4.56 3.83
C VAL A 29 -6.31 -3.65 4.66
N GLU A 30 -6.91 -2.71 5.40
CA GLU A 30 -6.18 -1.81 6.30
C GLU A 30 -5.75 -2.54 7.58
N ILE A 31 -4.43 -2.55 7.90
CA ILE A 31 -3.87 -3.34 9.01
C ILE A 31 -4.32 -2.89 10.40
N PHE A 32 -4.74 -1.63 10.55
CA PHE A 32 -5.21 -1.12 11.83
C PHE A 32 -6.62 -1.58 12.22
N THR A 33 -7.26 -2.39 11.40
CA THR A 33 -8.51 -3.08 11.77
C THR A 33 -8.31 -4.15 12.85
N GLY A 34 -7.07 -4.60 13.06
CA GLY A 34 -6.63 -5.58 14.05
C GLY A 34 -6.21 -6.90 13.43
N ASP A 35 -5.13 -7.49 13.94
CA ASP A 35 -4.44 -8.65 13.34
C ASP A 35 -5.37 -9.82 13.06
N ALA A 36 -6.21 -10.23 14.03
CA ALA A 36 -7.16 -11.34 13.87
C ALA A 36 -8.18 -11.10 12.73
N ILE A 37 -8.53 -9.84 12.46
CA ILE A 37 -9.44 -9.47 11.38
C ILE A 37 -8.70 -9.54 10.05
N VAL A 38 -7.52 -8.97 9.99
CA VAL A 38 -6.66 -8.98 8.81
C VAL A 38 -6.35 -10.40 8.37
N THR A 39 -5.89 -11.26 9.28
CA THR A 39 -5.63 -12.68 8.99
C THR A 39 -6.87 -13.38 8.46
N LYS A 40 -8.03 -13.18 9.09
CA LYS A 40 -9.28 -13.79 8.62
C LYS A 40 -9.68 -13.36 7.20
N ILE A 41 -9.44 -12.10 6.84
CA ILE A 41 -9.71 -11.61 5.47
C ILE A 41 -8.71 -12.22 4.50
N ILE A 42 -7.44 -12.28 4.85
CA ILE A 42 -6.38 -12.88 4.04
C ILE A 42 -6.71 -14.35 3.77
N ASP A 43 -6.97 -15.14 4.80
CA ASP A 43 -7.31 -16.56 4.67
C ASP A 43 -8.55 -16.78 3.80
N GLY A 44 -9.58 -15.94 3.99
CA GLY A 44 -10.81 -16.01 3.21
C GLY A 44 -10.63 -15.64 1.74
N ALA A 45 -9.77 -14.68 1.43
CA ALA A 45 -9.43 -14.28 0.07
C ALA A 45 -8.58 -15.35 -0.62
N HIS A 46 -7.55 -15.85 0.05
CA HIS A 46 -6.69 -16.93 -0.46
C HIS A 46 -7.49 -18.20 -0.74
N ALA A 47 -8.44 -18.56 0.12
CA ALA A 47 -9.35 -19.69 -0.12
C ALA A 47 -10.21 -19.52 -1.39
N ALA A 48 -10.45 -18.28 -1.83
CA ALA A 48 -11.12 -17.94 -3.08
C ALA A 48 -10.16 -17.74 -4.27
N GLY A 49 -8.85 -17.91 -4.10
CA GLY A 49 -7.84 -17.69 -5.13
C GLY A 49 -7.51 -16.21 -5.39
N VAL A 50 -7.93 -15.32 -4.48
CA VAL A 50 -7.74 -13.85 -4.60
C VAL A 50 -6.59 -13.40 -3.72
N LYS A 51 -5.72 -12.54 -4.27
CA LYS A 51 -4.56 -11.97 -3.54
C LYS A 51 -4.95 -10.81 -2.66
N VAL A 52 -4.11 -10.51 -1.66
CA VAL A 52 -4.38 -9.46 -0.67
C VAL A 52 -3.28 -8.44 -0.62
N ILE A 53 -3.68 -7.18 -0.80
CA ILE A 53 -2.86 -6.01 -0.44
C ILE A 53 -3.19 -5.67 1.01
N ALA A 54 -2.22 -5.83 1.93
CA ALA A 54 -2.37 -5.30 3.27
C ALA A 54 -1.84 -3.86 3.29
N SER A 55 -2.69 -2.91 3.66
CA SER A 55 -2.37 -1.50 3.54
C SER A 55 -2.36 -0.77 4.89
N ASN A 56 -1.58 0.29 4.93
CA ASN A 56 -1.62 1.29 5.98
C ASN A 56 -1.62 2.69 5.35
N HIS A 57 -2.63 3.47 5.69
CA HIS A 57 -2.75 4.87 5.31
C HIS A 57 -2.61 5.75 6.55
N ASP A 58 -1.53 6.54 6.63
CA ASP A 58 -1.35 7.55 7.67
C ASP A 58 -1.53 8.94 7.04
N PHE A 59 -2.71 9.50 7.24
CA PHE A 59 -3.07 10.83 6.71
C PHE A 59 -2.57 11.98 7.57
N ALA A 60 -1.95 11.70 8.72
CA ALA A 60 -1.50 12.72 9.65
C ALA A 60 0.00 13.02 9.53
N LYS A 61 0.82 11.99 9.28
CA LYS A 61 2.28 12.11 9.30
C LYS A 61 2.99 10.98 8.56
N THR A 62 4.29 11.15 8.38
CA THR A 62 5.24 10.09 8.05
C THR A 62 5.95 9.67 9.35
N PRO A 63 5.82 8.41 9.79
CA PRO A 63 6.56 7.89 10.94
C PRO A 63 8.06 7.81 10.66
N GLU A 64 8.84 7.55 11.72
CA GLU A 64 10.27 7.25 11.59
C GLU A 64 10.51 5.99 10.73
N LYS A 65 11.65 5.92 10.09
CA LYS A 65 12.03 4.86 9.15
C LYS A 65 11.78 3.45 9.69
N ASP A 66 12.27 3.18 10.90
CA ASP A 66 12.15 1.85 11.52
C ASP A 66 10.70 1.41 11.75
N GLU A 67 9.83 2.37 12.06
CA GLU A 67 8.39 2.11 12.21
C GLU A 67 7.73 1.79 10.85
N ILE A 68 8.14 2.45 9.77
CA ILE A 68 7.66 2.16 8.41
C ILE A 68 8.06 0.72 8.03
N VAL A 69 9.33 0.36 8.18
CA VAL A 69 9.85 -0.99 7.93
C VAL A 69 9.13 -2.03 8.79
N ARG A 70 8.94 -1.74 10.08
CA ARG A 70 8.22 -2.64 11.00
C ARG A 70 6.77 -2.89 10.54
N ARG A 71 6.06 -1.86 10.07
CA ARG A 71 4.69 -2.00 9.54
C ARG A 71 4.66 -2.87 8.29
N LEU A 72 5.55 -2.65 7.34
CA LEU A 72 5.64 -3.45 6.11
C LEU A 72 5.97 -4.93 6.41
N ARG A 73 6.95 -5.17 7.28
CA ARG A 73 7.29 -6.53 7.74
C ARG A 73 6.13 -7.22 8.43
N LYS A 74 5.38 -6.48 9.27
CA LYS A 74 4.17 -7.02 9.92
C LYS A 74 3.13 -7.46 8.90
N MET A 75 2.89 -6.69 7.83
CA MET A 75 1.96 -7.07 6.76
C MET A 75 2.38 -8.38 6.09
N GLN A 76 3.68 -8.53 5.79
CA GLN A 76 4.25 -9.75 5.23
C GLN A 76 4.05 -10.94 6.20
N THR A 77 4.33 -10.76 7.49
CA THR A 77 4.13 -11.80 8.53
C THR A 77 2.66 -12.21 8.69
N LEU A 78 1.72 -11.30 8.46
CA LEU A 78 0.28 -11.61 8.49
C LEU A 78 -0.20 -12.38 7.25
N GLY A 79 0.67 -12.59 6.25
CA GLY A 79 0.36 -13.37 5.05
C GLY A 79 -0.13 -12.55 3.86
N ALA A 80 0.05 -11.23 3.87
CA ALA A 80 -0.28 -10.39 2.72
C ALA A 80 0.59 -10.73 1.50
N ASP A 81 0.00 -10.68 0.30
CA ASP A 81 0.76 -10.83 -0.96
C ASP A 81 1.52 -9.57 -1.32
N ILE A 82 0.99 -8.39 -0.96
CA ILE A 82 1.61 -7.10 -1.21
C ILE A 82 1.45 -6.20 0.02
N PRO A 83 2.50 -5.99 0.81
CA PRO A 83 2.55 -4.92 1.81
C PRO A 83 2.49 -3.54 1.16
N LYS A 84 1.62 -2.66 1.68
CA LYS A 84 1.43 -1.31 1.12
C LYS A 84 1.41 -0.25 2.22
N ILE A 85 2.11 0.87 1.99
CA ILE A 85 2.08 2.01 2.90
C ILE A 85 1.92 3.33 2.12
N ALA A 86 1.01 4.18 2.59
CA ALA A 86 0.79 5.52 2.05
C ALA A 86 0.80 6.53 3.19
N LEU A 87 1.75 7.46 3.17
CA LEU A 87 2.05 8.35 4.29
C LEU A 87 1.92 9.82 3.89
N MET A 88 1.41 10.64 4.81
CA MET A 88 1.31 12.07 4.60
C MET A 88 2.64 12.75 5.01
N PRO A 89 3.36 13.40 4.09
CA PRO A 89 4.54 14.17 4.45
C PRO A 89 4.13 15.49 5.10
N THR A 90 4.79 15.84 6.19
CA THR A 90 4.68 17.14 6.87
C THR A 90 5.81 18.08 6.46
N CYS A 91 6.93 17.51 5.99
CA CYS A 91 8.08 18.23 5.47
C CYS A 91 8.79 17.42 4.38
N LYS A 92 9.76 18.05 3.70
CA LYS A 92 10.51 17.40 2.61
C LYS A 92 11.36 16.21 3.11
N LYS A 93 11.83 16.24 4.35
CA LYS A 93 12.59 15.15 4.96
C LYS A 93 11.78 13.87 5.04
N ASP A 94 10.46 13.96 5.23
CA ASP A 94 9.56 12.80 5.33
C ASP A 94 9.57 11.96 4.04
N ILE A 95 9.80 12.60 2.90
CA ILE A 95 9.91 11.90 1.62
C ILE A 95 11.19 11.06 1.57
N LEU A 96 12.32 11.63 2.04
CA LEU A 96 13.58 10.91 2.13
C LEU A 96 13.47 9.74 3.11
N THR A 97 12.83 9.96 4.26
CA THR A 97 12.56 8.90 5.25
C THR A 97 11.76 7.74 4.65
N LEU A 98 10.73 8.03 3.84
CA LEU A 98 9.97 7.00 3.15
C LEU A 98 10.82 6.25 2.11
N LEU A 99 11.59 6.96 1.28
CA LEU A 99 12.43 6.34 0.26
C LEU A 99 13.52 5.47 0.88
N GLU A 100 14.16 5.93 1.96
CA GLU A 100 15.13 5.14 2.73
C GLU A 100 14.50 3.89 3.34
N ALA A 101 13.30 4.00 3.92
CA ALA A 101 12.56 2.85 4.45
C ALA A 101 12.17 1.87 3.34
N THR A 102 11.82 2.36 2.15
CA THR A 102 11.47 1.55 0.99
C THR A 102 12.68 0.74 0.53
N LEU A 103 13.82 1.40 0.38
CA LEU A 103 15.08 0.77 -0.01
C LEU A 103 15.49 -0.31 0.99
N GLU A 104 15.51 0.03 2.29
CA GLU A 104 15.87 -0.95 3.34
C GLU A 104 14.92 -2.14 3.36
N MET A 105 13.60 -1.89 3.27
CA MET A 105 12.62 -2.99 3.23
C MET A 105 12.84 -3.88 2.01
N SER A 106 13.03 -3.27 0.84
CA SER A 106 13.21 -3.99 -0.44
C SER A 106 14.47 -4.84 -0.46
N GLU A 107 15.60 -4.31 0.04
CA GLU A 107 16.90 -5.00 -0.05
C GLU A 107 17.15 -6.01 1.08
N GLN A 108 16.55 -5.79 2.26
CA GLN A 108 16.93 -6.57 3.44
C GLN A 108 15.82 -7.48 3.97
N TYR A 109 14.55 -7.17 3.72
CA TYR A 109 13.45 -7.84 4.43
C TYR A 109 12.30 -8.32 3.53
N ALA A 110 12.15 -7.79 2.32
CA ALA A 110 11.02 -8.12 1.48
C ALA A 110 11.23 -9.45 0.75
N ASP A 111 10.38 -10.43 1.06
CA ASP A 111 10.22 -11.67 0.28
C ASP A 111 9.15 -11.50 -0.83
N LEU A 112 8.43 -10.39 -0.82
CA LEU A 112 7.26 -10.09 -1.65
C LEU A 112 7.37 -8.66 -2.22
N PRO A 113 6.70 -8.37 -3.35
CA PRO A 113 6.59 -7.00 -3.85
C PRO A 113 5.98 -6.08 -2.80
N ILE A 114 6.53 -4.87 -2.65
CA ILE A 114 6.01 -3.86 -1.73
C ILE A 114 5.51 -2.63 -2.49
N ILE A 115 4.57 -1.90 -1.89
CA ILE A 115 4.07 -0.63 -2.41
C ILE A 115 4.28 0.45 -1.36
N THR A 116 5.02 1.49 -1.72
CA THR A 116 5.22 2.63 -0.83
C THR A 116 4.97 3.94 -1.55
N MET A 117 4.35 4.89 -0.87
CA MET A 117 4.14 6.22 -1.45
C MET A 117 3.99 7.30 -0.38
N SER A 118 4.53 8.47 -0.68
CA SER A 118 4.23 9.71 0.02
C SER A 118 3.07 10.42 -0.67
N MET A 119 2.11 10.88 0.12
CA MET A 119 0.91 11.57 -0.38
C MET A 119 1.20 13.06 -0.64
N ALA A 120 0.17 13.80 -1.06
CA ALA A 120 0.22 15.21 -1.43
C ALA A 120 1.20 15.54 -2.58
N GLY A 121 1.22 16.80 -3.03
CA GLY A 121 2.05 17.23 -4.15
C GLY A 121 3.56 17.12 -3.91
N THR A 122 4.00 17.35 -2.66
CA THR A 122 5.42 17.17 -2.28
C THR A 122 5.86 15.71 -2.33
N GLY A 123 4.94 14.78 -2.15
CA GLY A 123 5.19 13.33 -2.18
C GLY A 123 5.26 12.74 -3.59
N VAL A 124 4.96 13.50 -4.64
CA VAL A 124 4.91 13.00 -6.02
C VAL A 124 6.19 12.30 -6.45
N VAL A 125 7.35 12.75 -5.98
CA VAL A 125 8.65 12.14 -6.27
C VAL A 125 8.65 10.65 -5.93
N SER A 126 8.11 10.25 -4.79
CA SER A 126 8.06 8.83 -4.39
C SER A 126 7.21 7.96 -5.33
N ARG A 127 6.23 8.56 -6.01
CA ARG A 127 5.40 7.87 -7.02
C ARG A 127 6.12 7.70 -8.35
N LEU A 128 6.98 8.65 -8.70
CA LEU A 128 7.73 8.64 -9.95
C LEU A 128 8.98 7.76 -9.88
N THR A 129 9.64 7.75 -8.73
CA THR A 129 10.93 7.05 -8.53
C THR A 129 10.81 5.75 -7.74
N GLY A 130 9.57 5.28 -7.49
CA GLY A 130 9.32 4.09 -6.66
C GLY A 130 10.09 2.86 -7.11
N GLU A 131 10.16 2.59 -8.41
CA GLU A 131 10.90 1.47 -8.98
C GLU A 131 12.38 1.50 -8.59
N THR A 132 13.02 2.66 -8.65
CA THR A 132 14.44 2.84 -8.28
C THR A 132 14.73 2.43 -6.82
N PHE A 133 13.74 2.58 -5.93
CA PHE A 133 13.88 2.27 -4.50
C PHE A 133 13.21 0.95 -4.09
N GLY A 134 12.67 0.18 -5.06
CA GLY A 134 12.08 -1.13 -4.80
C GLY A 134 10.58 -1.15 -4.52
N SER A 135 9.85 -0.04 -4.77
CA SER A 135 8.38 -0.06 -4.76
C SER A 135 7.86 -0.59 -6.10
N ALA A 136 7.14 -1.70 -6.07
CA ALA A 136 6.75 -2.44 -7.27
C ALA A 136 5.59 -1.81 -8.06
N LEU A 137 4.82 -0.88 -7.45
CA LEU A 137 3.61 -0.35 -8.05
C LEU A 137 3.31 1.07 -7.57
N THR A 138 2.72 1.88 -8.44
CA THR A 138 2.20 3.21 -8.11
C THR A 138 0.81 3.43 -8.70
N PHE A 139 0.13 4.51 -8.32
CA PHE A 139 -1.24 4.80 -8.70
C PHE A 139 -1.34 6.15 -9.40
N GLY A 140 -1.84 6.15 -10.64
CA GLY A 140 -2.22 7.34 -11.40
C GLY A 140 -3.72 7.57 -11.42
N ALA A 141 -4.14 8.78 -11.76
CA ALA A 141 -5.53 9.14 -11.93
C ALA A 141 -5.97 8.88 -13.39
N ALA A 142 -7.00 8.06 -13.58
CA ALA A 142 -7.58 7.84 -14.93
C ALA A 142 -8.41 9.05 -15.39
N SER A 143 -9.17 9.67 -14.50
CA SER A 143 -9.95 10.87 -14.74
C SER A 143 -9.83 11.86 -13.60
N LYS A 144 -10.29 11.48 -12.40
CA LYS A 144 -10.21 12.28 -11.16
C LYS A 144 -9.30 11.59 -10.16
N ALA A 145 -8.41 12.36 -9.53
CA ALA A 145 -7.56 11.84 -8.46
C ALA A 145 -8.39 11.26 -7.31
N SER A 146 -8.10 10.03 -6.92
CA SER A 146 -8.73 9.33 -5.79
C SER A 146 -7.96 9.51 -4.47
N ALA A 147 -6.73 10.04 -4.54
CA ALA A 147 -5.90 10.33 -3.38
C ALA A 147 -5.04 11.58 -3.62
N PRO A 148 -4.64 12.29 -2.53
CA PRO A 148 -3.78 13.46 -2.65
C PRO A 148 -2.44 13.15 -3.36
N GLY A 149 -2.04 14.00 -4.31
CA GLY A 149 -0.77 13.87 -5.03
C GLY A 149 -0.76 12.85 -6.17
N GLN A 150 -1.90 12.29 -6.56
CA GLN A 150 -1.99 11.53 -7.81
C GLN A 150 -1.89 12.47 -9.01
N ILE A 151 -1.14 12.03 -10.02
CA ILE A 151 -1.03 12.66 -11.34
C ILE A 151 -1.78 11.83 -12.38
N GLY A 152 -2.04 12.40 -13.55
CA GLY A 152 -2.70 11.72 -14.65
C GLY A 152 -1.94 10.45 -15.06
N VAL A 153 -2.67 9.38 -15.38
CA VAL A 153 -2.08 8.08 -15.71
C VAL A 153 -1.18 8.14 -16.94
N HIS A 154 -1.48 9.02 -17.90
CA HIS A 154 -0.68 9.16 -19.13
C HIS A 154 0.68 9.82 -18.85
N GLU A 155 0.69 10.91 -18.09
CA GLU A 155 1.91 11.60 -17.69
C GLU A 155 2.76 10.73 -16.76
N LEU A 156 2.10 10.05 -15.81
CA LEU A 156 2.76 9.09 -14.92
C LEU A 156 3.48 8.02 -15.74
N LYS A 157 2.78 7.38 -16.70
CA LYS A 157 3.35 6.34 -17.55
C LYS A 157 4.57 6.83 -18.32
N GLN A 158 4.52 8.04 -18.90
CA GLN A 158 5.64 8.60 -19.65
C GLN A 158 6.90 8.73 -18.78
N VAL A 159 6.75 9.23 -17.55
CA VAL A 159 7.88 9.37 -16.62
C VAL A 159 8.41 8.01 -16.17
N LEU A 160 7.54 7.06 -15.83
CA LEU A 160 7.94 5.70 -15.46
C LEU A 160 8.66 4.99 -16.60
N ASP A 161 8.20 5.12 -17.84
CA ASP A 161 8.86 4.53 -19.02
C ASP A 161 10.29 5.12 -19.23
N ILE A 162 10.50 6.41 -18.92
CA ILE A 162 11.83 7.04 -18.99
C ILE A 162 12.75 6.47 -17.90
N ILE A 163 12.27 6.40 -16.66
CA ILE A 163 13.05 5.87 -15.52
C ILE A 163 13.39 4.40 -15.78
N HIS A 164 12.39 3.58 -16.11
CA HIS A 164 12.56 2.15 -16.36
C HIS A 164 13.61 1.85 -17.44
N LYS A 165 13.64 2.63 -18.53
CA LYS A 165 14.63 2.46 -19.60
C LYS A 165 16.05 2.90 -19.19
N SER A 166 16.20 3.59 -18.06
CA SER A 166 17.47 4.11 -17.57
C SER A 166 18.07 3.21 -16.47
N LEU A 167 17.29 2.27 -15.93
CA LEU A 167 17.72 1.26 -14.96
C LEU A 167 18.23 -0.01 -15.67
#